data_56fa2546c1ca3f001a77b04d478da893
#
_entry.id   56fa2546c1ca3f001a77b04d478da893
#
_cell.length_a   1.000
_cell.length_b   1.000
_cell.length_c   1.000
_cell.angle_alpha   90.00
_cell.angle_beta   90.00
_cell.angle_gamma   90.00
#
_symmetry.space_group_name_H-M   'P 1'
#
loop_
_entity.id
_entity.type
_entity.pdbx_description
1 polymer ?
#
loop_
_entity_poly.entity_id
_entity_poly.type
_entity_poly.pdbx_seq_one_letter_code
_entity_poly.pdbx_strand_id
1 'polypeptide(L)'
;MDINDILNSFIHSEKKFFPQIIQIADYIVEGANLLTDMISMENEKFKQEEIYNRIKMIETACDTIATDLFNALNASFITPLDRTDLHQLCDALDDVMDNINASAKRMLIYQPEDLSASTMHMAEIVIECARSMRKA
;
A
#
# COMPACT_ATOMS: atom_id res chain seq x y z
N MET A 1 28.79 -19.85 15.77
CA MET A 1 27.92 -18.67 15.72
C MET A 1 27.50 -18.38 17.15
N ASP A 2 27.97 -17.28 17.70
CA ASP A 2 27.70 -16.93 19.11
C ASP A 2 26.22 -16.45 19.21
N ILE A 3 25.59 -16.64 20.38
CA ILE A 3 24.23 -16.19 20.67
C ILE A 3 24.10 -14.68 20.40
N ASN A 4 25.17 -13.93 20.67
CA ASN A 4 25.24 -12.48 20.37
C ASN A 4 25.21 -12.18 18.87
N ASP A 5 25.79 -13.03 18.03
CA ASP A 5 25.77 -12.88 16.58
C ASP A 5 24.37 -13.11 16.03
N ILE A 6 23.65 -14.10 16.59
CA ILE A 6 22.26 -14.41 16.24
C ILE A 6 21.35 -13.25 16.66
N LEU A 7 21.47 -12.75 17.89
CA LEU A 7 20.69 -11.62 18.39
C LEU A 7 20.94 -10.34 17.59
N ASN A 8 22.18 -10.03 17.28
CA ASN A 8 22.52 -8.87 16.47
C ASN A 8 21.98 -8.99 15.04
N SER A 9 22.04 -10.19 14.45
CA SER A 9 21.46 -10.45 13.13
C SER A 9 19.94 -10.31 13.11
N PHE A 10 19.26 -10.75 14.18
CA PHE A 10 17.81 -10.60 14.34
C PHE A 10 17.41 -9.13 14.46
N ILE A 11 18.07 -8.37 15.33
CA ILE A 11 17.81 -6.92 15.50
C ILE A 11 18.09 -6.14 14.20
N HIS A 12 19.13 -6.54 13.46
CA HIS A 12 19.45 -5.91 12.17
C HIS A 12 18.39 -6.22 11.11
N SER A 13 17.86 -7.42 11.12
CA SER A 13 16.78 -7.88 10.25
C SER A 13 15.48 -7.11 10.51
N GLU A 14 15.07 -6.93 11.76
CA GLU A 14 13.90 -6.10 12.09
C GLU A 14 14.02 -4.67 11.55
N LYS A 15 15.17 -4.03 11.76
CA LYS A 15 15.44 -2.67 11.26
C LYS A 15 15.44 -2.56 9.73
N LYS A 16 15.58 -3.66 9.05
CA LYS A 16 15.64 -3.70 7.58
C LYS A 16 14.25 -3.86 6.95
N PHE A 17 13.38 -4.72 7.49
CA PHE A 17 12.12 -5.09 6.86
C PHE A 17 10.93 -4.26 7.32
N PHE A 18 10.75 -4.05 8.62
CA PHE A 18 9.59 -3.33 9.15
C PHE A 18 9.44 -1.89 8.65
N PRO A 19 10.50 -1.08 8.52
CA PRO A 19 10.35 0.27 7.97
C PRO A 19 9.79 0.30 6.55
N GLN A 20 10.12 -0.68 5.71
CA GLN A 20 9.60 -0.77 4.35
C GLN A 20 8.13 -1.19 4.34
N ILE A 21 7.74 -2.15 5.17
CA ILE A 21 6.33 -2.56 5.33
C ILE A 21 5.49 -1.38 5.82
N ILE A 22 5.99 -0.64 6.81
CA ILE A 22 5.35 0.57 7.33
C ILE A 22 5.19 1.62 6.23
N GLN A 23 6.19 1.82 5.40
CA GLN A 23 6.15 2.78 4.30
C GLN A 23 5.10 2.40 3.25
N ILE A 24 4.98 1.12 2.89
CA ILE A 24 3.90 0.64 2.01
C ILE A 24 2.54 0.92 2.64
N ALA A 25 2.37 0.63 3.94
CA ALA A 25 1.13 0.89 4.65
C ALA A 25 0.77 2.39 4.69
N ASP A 26 1.75 3.28 4.87
CA ASP A 26 1.56 4.72 4.79
C ASP A 26 1.11 5.17 3.38
N TYR A 27 1.69 4.61 2.33
CA TYR A 27 1.27 4.87 0.95
C TYR A 27 -0.13 4.35 0.64
N ILE A 28 -0.53 3.21 1.18
CA ILE A 28 -1.91 2.71 1.04
C ILE A 28 -2.90 3.68 1.70
N VAL A 29 -2.58 4.20 2.89
CA VAL A 29 -3.42 5.22 3.55
C VAL A 29 -3.52 6.49 2.70
N GLU A 30 -2.42 6.95 2.13
CA GLU A 30 -2.43 8.11 1.23
C GLU A 30 -3.25 7.83 -0.04
N GLY A 31 -3.04 6.69 -0.69
CA GLY A 31 -3.80 6.28 -1.87
C GLY A 31 -5.30 6.17 -1.63
N ALA A 32 -5.71 5.61 -0.48
CA ALA A 32 -7.12 5.51 -0.08
C ALA A 32 -7.76 6.90 0.14
N ASN A 33 -7.05 7.84 0.77
CA ASN A 33 -7.52 9.22 0.91
C ASN A 33 -7.68 9.89 -0.47
N LEU A 34 -6.68 9.76 -1.34
CA LEU A 34 -6.73 10.33 -2.71
C LEU A 34 -7.88 9.74 -3.53
N LEU A 35 -8.14 8.43 -3.42
CA LEU A 35 -9.27 7.80 -4.09
C LEU A 35 -10.60 8.39 -3.59
N THR A 36 -10.74 8.60 -2.28
CA THR A 36 -11.94 9.22 -1.69
C THR A 36 -12.11 10.67 -2.16
N ASP A 37 -11.02 11.44 -2.21
CA ASP A 37 -11.04 12.80 -2.76
C ASP A 37 -11.49 12.79 -4.22
N MET A 38 -10.98 11.85 -5.04
CA MET A 38 -11.37 11.69 -6.44
C MET A 38 -12.86 11.36 -6.60
N ILE A 39 -13.42 10.50 -5.72
CA ILE A 39 -14.84 10.14 -5.70
C ILE A 39 -15.69 11.37 -5.36
N SER A 40 -15.24 12.24 -4.46
CA SER A 40 -15.97 13.45 -4.07
C SER A 40 -15.98 14.56 -5.11
N MET A 41 -15.06 14.50 -6.10
CA MET A 41 -14.93 15.52 -7.15
C MET A 41 -15.79 15.17 -8.38
N GLU A 42 -17.12 15.27 -8.26
CA GLU A 42 -18.03 15.07 -9.38
C GLU A 42 -17.78 16.09 -10.50
N ASN A 43 -17.71 15.61 -11.76
CA ASN A 43 -17.56 16.42 -12.98
C ASN A 43 -16.29 17.28 -13.10
N GLU A 44 -15.28 17.11 -12.22
CA GLU A 44 -14.01 17.84 -12.29
C GLU A 44 -12.90 16.98 -12.93
N LYS A 45 -13.08 16.59 -14.19
CA LYS A 45 -12.19 15.65 -14.90
C LYS A 45 -10.71 16.01 -14.77
N PHE A 46 -10.33 17.27 -14.89
CA PHE A 46 -8.94 17.70 -14.82
C PHE A 46 -8.32 17.42 -13.44
N LYS A 47 -9.08 17.70 -12.36
CA LYS A 47 -8.62 17.42 -11.00
C LYS A 47 -8.57 15.91 -10.71
N GLN A 48 -9.52 15.15 -11.24
CA GLN A 48 -9.51 13.69 -11.14
C GLN A 48 -8.28 13.09 -11.83
N GLU A 49 -7.86 13.65 -12.98
CA GLU A 49 -6.64 13.21 -13.66
C GLU A 49 -5.37 13.54 -12.87
N GLU A 50 -5.29 14.71 -12.23
CA GLU A 50 -4.20 15.04 -11.31
C GLU A 50 -4.10 14.07 -10.13
N ILE A 51 -5.24 13.77 -9.50
CA ILE A 51 -5.29 12.81 -8.38
C ILE A 51 -4.88 11.41 -8.85
N TYR A 52 -5.40 10.96 -10.00
CA TYR A 52 -5.02 9.67 -10.56
C TYR A 52 -3.50 9.57 -10.81
N ASN A 53 -2.89 10.62 -11.35
CA ASN A 53 -1.45 10.64 -11.57
C ASN A 53 -0.67 10.51 -10.25
N ARG A 54 -1.14 11.13 -9.17
CA ARG A 54 -0.55 10.96 -7.83
C ARG A 54 -0.70 9.53 -7.32
N ILE A 55 -1.89 8.93 -7.45
CA ILE A 55 -2.13 7.54 -7.07
C ILE A 55 -1.20 6.60 -7.85
N LYS A 56 -1.03 6.82 -9.15
CA LYS A 56 -0.11 6.03 -9.99
C LYS A 56 1.35 6.16 -9.56
N MET A 57 1.78 7.35 -9.14
CA MET A 57 3.14 7.54 -8.61
C MET A 57 3.34 6.78 -7.30
N ILE A 58 2.35 6.78 -6.41
CA ILE A 58 2.38 6.07 -5.14
C ILE A 58 2.44 4.56 -5.38
N GLU A 59 1.59 4.03 -6.27
CA GLU A 59 1.60 2.60 -6.64
C GLU A 59 2.96 2.19 -7.19
N THR A 60 3.55 2.94 -8.10
CA THR A 60 4.89 2.64 -8.63
C THR A 60 5.98 2.68 -7.53
N ALA A 61 5.84 3.56 -6.55
CA ALA A 61 6.74 3.58 -5.39
C ALA A 61 6.54 2.36 -4.49
N CYS A 62 5.29 1.91 -4.28
CA CYS A 62 4.98 0.67 -3.56
C CYS A 62 5.59 -0.55 -4.25
N ASP A 63 5.39 -0.71 -5.55
CA ASP A 63 5.97 -1.80 -6.35
C ASP A 63 7.50 -1.88 -6.18
N THR A 64 8.16 -0.72 -6.19
CA THR A 64 9.61 -0.65 -6.02
C THR A 64 10.01 -1.16 -4.63
N ILE A 65 9.33 -0.70 -3.59
CA ILE A 65 9.61 -1.10 -2.20
C ILE A 65 9.29 -2.59 -2.01
N ALA A 66 8.17 -3.07 -2.53
CA ALA A 66 7.79 -4.48 -2.46
C ALA A 66 8.84 -5.37 -3.15
N THR A 67 9.30 -5.01 -4.34
CA THR A 67 10.34 -5.72 -5.07
C THR A 67 11.66 -5.76 -4.27
N ASP A 68 12.07 -4.64 -3.71
CA ASP A 68 13.30 -4.54 -2.89
C ASP A 68 13.17 -5.39 -1.62
N LEU A 69 11.99 -5.40 -1.01
CA LEU A 69 11.70 -6.21 0.17
C LEU A 69 11.73 -7.70 -0.15
N PHE A 70 11.13 -8.15 -1.26
CA PHE A 70 11.24 -9.53 -1.74
C PHE A 70 12.68 -9.97 -1.98
N ASN A 71 13.47 -9.14 -2.66
CA ASN A 71 14.88 -9.41 -2.92
C ASN A 71 15.68 -9.51 -1.62
N ALA A 72 15.40 -8.61 -0.66
CA ALA A 72 16.03 -8.61 0.65
C ALA A 72 15.65 -9.84 1.49
N LEU A 73 14.39 -10.28 1.46
CA LEU A 73 13.92 -11.49 2.13
C LEU A 73 14.60 -12.74 1.55
N ASN A 74 14.70 -12.83 0.23
CA ASN A 74 15.35 -13.96 -0.45
C ASN A 74 16.86 -14.04 -0.18
N ALA A 75 17.52 -12.89 -0.03
CA ALA A 75 18.95 -12.82 0.27
C ALA A 75 19.27 -12.99 1.77
N SER A 76 18.28 -12.90 2.66
CA SER A 76 18.51 -12.94 4.11
C SER A 76 18.48 -14.38 4.62
N PHE A 77 19.47 -14.72 5.46
CA PHE A 77 19.53 -16.03 6.11
C PHE A 77 18.61 -16.09 7.33
N ILE A 78 18.46 -14.99 8.06
CA ILE A 78 17.61 -14.85 9.24
C ILE A 78 16.60 -13.73 8.98
N THR A 79 15.31 -14.04 9.18
CA THR A 79 14.20 -13.09 9.10
C THR A 79 13.48 -12.99 10.46
N PRO A 80 12.89 -11.82 10.82
CA PRO A 80 12.25 -11.61 12.12
C PRO A 80 10.96 -12.42 12.31
N LEU A 81 10.32 -12.78 11.21
CA LEU A 81 9.13 -13.62 11.13
C LEU A 81 9.37 -14.73 10.10
N ASP A 82 8.43 -15.64 9.99
CA ASP A 82 8.49 -16.64 8.92
C ASP A 82 8.55 -15.95 7.56
N ARG A 83 9.46 -16.41 6.70
CA ARG A 83 9.67 -15.81 5.39
C ARG A 83 8.43 -15.88 4.51
N THR A 84 7.70 -16.98 4.59
CA THR A 84 6.47 -17.19 3.82
C THR A 84 5.39 -16.20 4.27
N ASP A 85 5.25 -15.98 5.56
CA ASP A 85 4.29 -15.03 6.12
C ASP A 85 4.63 -13.59 5.70
N LEU A 86 5.91 -13.23 5.70
CA LEU A 86 6.36 -11.91 5.23
C LEU A 86 6.11 -11.71 3.74
N HIS A 87 6.34 -12.74 2.92
CA HIS A 87 6.00 -12.70 1.49
C HIS A 87 4.50 -12.50 1.28
N GLN A 88 3.66 -13.29 1.95
CA GLN A 88 2.20 -13.17 1.85
C GLN A 88 1.69 -11.80 2.32
N LEU A 89 2.29 -11.24 3.37
CA LEU A 89 1.95 -9.90 3.83
C LEU A 89 2.29 -8.84 2.78
N CYS A 90 3.48 -8.93 2.18
CA CYS A 90 3.90 -7.98 1.14
C CYS A 90 3.01 -8.07 -0.10
N ASP A 91 2.69 -9.28 -0.57
CA ASP A 91 1.77 -9.49 -1.69
C ASP A 91 0.39 -8.90 -1.39
N ALA A 92 -0.14 -9.13 -0.18
CA ALA A 92 -1.44 -8.60 0.20
C ALA A 92 -1.47 -7.06 0.29
N LEU A 93 -0.39 -6.43 0.74
CA LEU A 93 -0.26 -4.98 0.76
C LEU A 93 -0.18 -4.39 -0.65
N ASP A 94 0.58 -5.02 -1.53
CA ASP A 94 0.72 -4.65 -2.94
C ASP A 94 -0.61 -4.75 -3.65
N ASP A 95 -1.34 -5.85 -3.49
CA ASP A 95 -2.69 -6.05 -4.03
C ASP A 95 -3.66 -4.95 -3.60
N VAL A 96 -3.57 -4.44 -2.37
CA VAL A 96 -4.44 -3.33 -1.91
C VAL A 96 -4.13 -2.05 -2.68
N MET A 97 -2.85 -1.70 -2.86
CA MET A 97 -2.47 -0.49 -3.59
C MET A 97 -2.82 -0.60 -5.07
N ASP A 98 -2.63 -1.75 -5.67
CA ASP A 98 -3.03 -2.07 -7.04
C ASP A 98 -4.53 -1.89 -7.25
N ASN A 99 -5.35 -2.36 -6.32
CA ASN A 99 -6.80 -2.20 -6.39
C ASN A 99 -7.24 -0.74 -6.24
N ILE A 100 -6.56 0.06 -5.42
CA ILE A 100 -6.80 1.51 -5.32
C ILE A 100 -6.49 2.19 -6.67
N ASN A 101 -5.33 1.90 -7.26
CA ASN A 101 -4.92 2.43 -8.55
C ASN A 101 -5.89 2.01 -9.68
N ALA A 102 -6.28 0.73 -9.71
CA ALA A 102 -7.22 0.22 -10.70
C ALA A 102 -8.61 0.86 -10.56
N SER A 103 -9.06 1.14 -9.34
CA SER A 103 -10.34 1.82 -9.07
C SER A 103 -10.30 3.26 -9.56
N ALA A 104 -9.25 4.00 -9.24
CA ALA A 104 -9.06 5.37 -9.72
C ALA A 104 -9.00 5.43 -11.25
N LYS A 105 -8.30 4.49 -11.89
CA LYS A 105 -8.24 4.38 -13.35
C LYS A 105 -9.62 4.13 -13.97
N ARG A 106 -10.41 3.22 -13.39
CA ARG A 106 -11.78 2.97 -13.86
C ARG A 106 -12.66 4.19 -13.74
N MET A 107 -12.60 4.93 -12.64
CA MET A 107 -13.33 6.19 -12.46
C MET A 107 -12.98 7.20 -13.55
N LEU A 108 -11.68 7.36 -13.85
CA LEU A 108 -11.22 8.29 -14.89
C LEU A 108 -11.71 7.88 -16.29
N ILE A 109 -11.76 6.57 -16.58
CA ILE A 109 -12.18 6.05 -17.90
C ILE A 109 -13.70 6.13 -18.08
N TYR A 110 -14.44 5.64 -17.09
CA TYR A 110 -15.91 5.51 -17.20
C TYR A 110 -16.66 6.78 -16.83
N GLN A 111 -16.08 7.69 -16.07
CA GLN A 111 -16.66 8.96 -15.64
C GLN A 111 -18.13 8.81 -15.23
N PRO A 112 -18.44 8.03 -14.19
CA PRO A 112 -19.82 7.82 -13.76
C PRO A 112 -20.45 9.16 -13.37
N GLU A 113 -21.65 9.44 -13.91
CA GLU A 113 -22.36 10.70 -13.70
C GLU A 113 -22.98 10.78 -12.29
N ASP A 114 -23.32 9.64 -11.71
CA ASP A 114 -23.93 9.54 -10.38
C ASP A 114 -23.20 8.46 -9.55
N LEU A 115 -22.40 8.89 -8.61
CA LEU A 115 -21.84 7.99 -7.61
C LEU A 115 -22.78 7.90 -6.42
N SER A 116 -23.26 6.69 -6.12
CA SER A 116 -24.17 6.48 -5.01
C SER A 116 -23.51 6.81 -3.66
N ALA A 117 -24.32 7.21 -2.66
CA ALA A 117 -23.86 7.37 -1.29
C ALA A 117 -23.15 6.12 -0.75
N SER A 118 -23.52 4.93 -1.24
CA SER A 118 -22.85 3.67 -0.91
C SER A 118 -21.41 3.62 -1.41
N THR A 119 -21.11 4.21 -2.57
CA THR A 119 -19.72 4.27 -3.11
C THR A 119 -18.84 5.13 -2.22
N MET A 120 -19.33 6.28 -1.77
CA MET A 120 -18.61 7.14 -0.82
C MET A 120 -18.39 6.40 0.51
N HIS A 121 -19.41 5.77 1.05
CA HIS A 121 -19.30 5.00 2.29
C HIS A 121 -18.29 3.84 2.18
N MET A 122 -18.25 3.14 1.04
CA MET A 122 -17.22 2.12 0.78
C MET A 122 -15.80 2.71 0.79
N ALA A 123 -15.60 3.88 0.20
CA ALA A 123 -14.30 4.56 0.20
C ALA A 123 -13.85 4.95 1.62
N GLU A 124 -14.77 5.44 2.46
CA GLU A 124 -14.52 5.73 3.87
C GLU A 124 -14.10 4.47 4.64
N ILE A 125 -14.78 3.34 4.42
CA ILE A 125 -14.40 2.04 5.02
C ILE A 125 -12.99 1.63 4.58
N VAL A 126 -12.61 1.81 3.33
CA VAL A 126 -11.26 1.50 2.83
C VAL A 126 -10.20 2.33 3.59
N ILE A 127 -10.47 3.63 3.84
CA ILE A 127 -9.57 4.47 4.65
C ILE A 127 -9.44 3.94 6.09
N GLU A 128 -10.56 3.57 6.71
CA GLU A 128 -10.53 3.03 8.08
C GLU A 128 -9.77 1.71 8.16
N CYS A 129 -9.95 0.82 7.20
CA CYS A 129 -9.19 -0.43 7.08
C CYS A 129 -7.69 -0.16 6.91
N ALA A 130 -7.31 0.76 6.01
CA ALA A 130 -5.93 1.13 5.76
C ALA A 130 -5.25 1.71 7.01
N ARG A 131 -5.95 2.60 7.74
CA ARG A 131 -5.46 3.17 9.00
C ARG A 131 -5.32 2.12 10.09
N SER A 132 -6.24 1.14 10.16
CA SER A 132 -6.17 0.05 11.14
C SER A 132 -5.00 -0.87 10.85
N MET A 133 -4.80 -1.24 9.59
CA MET A 133 -3.65 -2.02 9.13
C MET A 133 -2.32 -1.31 9.45
N ARG A 134 -2.24 0.02 9.24
CA ARG A 134 -1.03 0.80 9.54
C ARG A 134 -0.66 0.82 11.03
N LYS A 135 -1.63 0.61 11.92
CA LYS A 135 -1.41 0.56 13.38
C LYS A 135 -1.02 -0.82 13.89
N ALA A 136 -1.34 -1.87 13.14
CA ALA A 136 -1.03 -3.24 13.50
C ALA A 136 0.48 -3.53 13.42
#